data_ef238fd0cbe3b4247c4e9f05b75fc231
#
_entry.id   ef238fd0cbe3b4247c4e9f05b75fc231
#
_cell.length_a   1.000
_cell.length_b   1.000
_cell.length_c   1.000
_cell.angle_alpha   90.00
_cell.angle_beta   90.00
_cell.angle_gamma   90.00
#
_symmetry.space_group_name_H-M   'P 1'
#
loop_
_entity.id
_entity.type
_entity.pdbx_description
1 polymer ?
#
loop_
_entity_poly.entity_id
_entity_poly.type
_entity_poly.pdbx_seq_one_letter_code
_entity_poly.pdbx_strand_id
1 'polypeptide(L)'
;MAEAIPATISGQPVLILREGSTRARGKEAQRANITAAKIIAESVKTSLGPKGMDKMLVASFGDVTVTNDGATILKEMDVQHPAAKMLVEVAKTQDDEVGDGTTTAVLMCGELLGKAEELIEKDVHSTVIVDGYRLATEKALELLGNLAIKVDPKDKSLLKKVAVVSLATKLLAEYAEQIADIAVEAVLQVAEAAPEGYKVDIDDIKVEKKAGESLTDSRLIQGVVCLLYT
;
A
#
# COMPACT_ATOMS: atom_id res chain seq x y z
N MET A 1 15.27 21.18 21.24
CA MET A 1 15.76 22.36 20.48
C MET A 1 17.01 21.90 19.72
N ALA A 2 16.93 21.80 18.40
CA ALA A 2 18.06 21.36 17.59
C ALA A 2 18.88 22.59 17.23
N GLU A 3 20.09 22.70 17.79
CA GLU A 3 21.03 23.73 17.41
C GLU A 3 21.60 23.46 16.01
N ALA A 4 21.48 24.46 15.13
CA ALA A 4 22.20 24.45 13.87
C ALA A 4 23.71 24.49 14.18
N ILE A 5 24.48 23.52 13.68
CA ILE A 5 25.94 23.48 13.89
C ILE A 5 26.58 24.44 12.87
N PRO A 6 27.15 25.57 13.26
CA PRO A 6 27.88 26.42 12.35
C PRO A 6 29.23 25.80 12.03
N ALA A 7 29.47 25.53 10.74
CA ALA A 7 30.81 25.29 10.25
C ALA A 7 31.45 26.66 9.91
N THR A 8 32.65 26.95 10.38
CA THR A 8 33.38 28.15 10.03
C THR A 8 34.33 27.90 8.88
N ILE A 9 34.15 28.60 7.78
CA ILE A 9 35.13 28.68 6.70
C ILE A 9 35.62 30.12 6.65
N SER A 10 36.91 30.32 6.85
CA SER A 10 37.58 31.66 6.86
C SER A 10 36.98 32.65 7.85
N GLY A 11 36.55 32.20 9.05
CA GLY A 11 36.07 33.06 10.12
C GLY A 11 34.62 33.56 9.99
N GLN A 12 33.91 33.18 8.91
CA GLN A 12 32.47 33.45 8.79
C GLN A 12 31.66 32.18 9.05
N PRO A 13 30.57 32.25 9.84
CA PRO A 13 29.69 31.09 10.04
C PRO A 13 28.94 30.79 8.75
N VAL A 14 29.16 29.57 8.19
CA VAL A 14 28.41 29.10 7.05
C VAL A 14 27.34 28.11 7.54
N LEU A 15 26.08 28.47 7.36
CA LEU A 15 24.96 27.57 7.61
C LEU A 15 24.90 26.52 6.47
N ILE A 16 25.32 25.29 6.78
CA ILE A 16 25.29 24.17 5.83
C ILE A 16 23.91 23.55 5.73
N LEU A 17 23.05 23.73 6.73
CA LEU A 17 21.68 23.22 6.76
C LEU A 17 20.68 24.36 6.82
N ARG A 18 19.51 24.18 6.18
CA ARG A 18 18.39 25.14 6.27
C ARG A 18 17.95 25.29 7.73
N GLU A 19 17.50 26.48 8.12
CA GLU A 19 16.83 26.69 9.41
C GLU A 19 15.66 25.69 9.56
N GLY A 20 15.54 25.08 10.75
CA GLY A 20 14.54 24.06 11.04
C GLY A 20 14.98 22.62 10.69
N SER A 21 16.17 22.42 10.12
CA SER A 21 16.69 21.06 9.89
C SER A 21 17.11 20.42 11.22
N THR A 22 16.59 19.21 11.50
CA THR A 22 17.01 18.40 12.65
C THR A 22 18.03 17.36 12.22
N ARG A 23 19.02 17.08 13.06
CA ARG A 23 20.02 16.04 12.80
C ARG A 23 20.02 15.03 13.94
N ALA A 24 19.69 13.78 13.63
CA ALA A 24 19.88 12.64 14.53
C ALA A 24 21.06 11.78 14.07
N ARG A 25 21.77 11.10 14.98
CA ARG A 25 22.95 10.28 14.68
C ARG A 25 22.93 8.94 15.43
N GLY A 26 23.57 7.93 14.85
CA GLY A 26 23.82 6.63 15.51
C GLY A 26 22.52 5.89 15.87
N LYS A 27 22.53 5.26 17.04
CA LYS A 27 21.40 4.46 17.54
C LYS A 27 20.11 5.28 17.72
N GLU A 28 20.21 6.56 18.05
CA GLU A 28 19.06 7.46 18.19
C GLU A 28 18.34 7.67 16.85
N ALA A 29 19.10 7.90 15.78
CA ALA A 29 18.52 8.04 14.44
C ALA A 29 17.86 6.74 13.97
N GLN A 30 18.48 5.58 14.23
CA GLN A 30 17.89 4.27 13.90
C GLN A 30 16.57 4.06 14.67
N ARG A 31 16.55 4.32 15.97
CA ARG A 31 15.33 4.19 16.79
C ARG A 31 14.23 5.14 16.33
N ALA A 32 14.55 6.41 16.03
CA ALA A 32 13.58 7.38 15.54
C ALA A 32 12.95 6.92 14.20
N ASN A 33 13.75 6.39 13.27
CA ASN A 33 13.27 5.86 12.00
C ASN A 33 12.34 4.66 12.19
N ILE A 34 12.72 3.71 13.05
CA ILE A 34 11.92 2.52 13.34
C ILE A 34 10.60 2.91 14.02
N THR A 35 10.67 3.80 15.00
CA THR A 35 9.47 4.28 15.71
C THR A 35 8.49 4.97 14.75
N ALA A 36 8.98 5.82 13.84
CA ALA A 36 8.13 6.47 12.84
C ALA A 36 7.45 5.45 11.91
N ALA A 37 8.19 4.43 11.47
CA ALA A 37 7.63 3.35 10.66
C ALA A 37 6.58 2.53 11.41
N LYS A 38 6.83 2.18 12.67
CA LYS A 38 5.87 1.47 13.54
C LYS A 38 4.58 2.25 13.75
N ILE A 39 4.67 3.57 13.95
CA ILE A 39 3.49 4.44 14.12
C ILE A 39 2.62 4.40 12.85
N ILE A 40 3.22 4.48 11.68
CA ILE A 40 2.49 4.39 10.42
C ILE A 40 1.82 3.01 10.28
N ALA A 41 2.54 1.92 10.53
CA ALA A 41 1.98 0.59 10.48
C ALA A 41 0.80 0.42 11.46
N GLU A 42 0.95 0.88 12.70
CA GLU A 42 -0.11 0.81 13.71
C GLU A 42 -1.35 1.64 13.32
N SER A 43 -1.16 2.77 12.62
CA SER A 43 -2.27 3.61 12.17
C SER A 43 -3.21 2.89 11.18
N VAL A 44 -2.69 1.96 10.37
CA VAL A 44 -3.50 1.21 9.39
C VAL A 44 -3.90 -0.19 9.87
N LYS A 45 -3.37 -0.67 11.00
CA LYS A 45 -3.56 -2.03 11.50
C LYS A 45 -5.02 -2.42 11.69
N THR A 46 -5.83 -1.51 12.20
CA THR A 46 -7.26 -1.77 12.48
C THR A 46 -8.13 -1.78 11.23
N SER A 47 -7.63 -1.41 10.05
CA SER A 47 -8.34 -1.53 8.78
C SER A 47 -8.13 -2.87 8.07
N LEU A 48 -7.24 -3.74 8.60
CA LEU A 48 -6.92 -5.02 7.97
C LEU A 48 -8.01 -6.07 8.17
N GLY A 49 -8.32 -6.77 7.09
CA GLY A 49 -9.12 -8.00 7.08
C GLY A 49 -10.64 -7.79 7.07
N PRO A 50 -11.43 -8.88 7.12
CA PRO A 50 -12.88 -8.83 6.93
C PRO A 50 -13.63 -8.14 8.07
N LYS A 51 -12.98 -7.90 9.19
CA LYS A 51 -13.49 -7.11 10.33
C LYS A 51 -12.75 -5.79 10.48
N GLY A 52 -12.05 -5.36 9.43
CA GLY A 52 -11.37 -4.08 9.38
C GLY A 52 -12.37 -2.93 9.54
N MET A 53 -11.94 -1.90 10.27
CA MET A 53 -12.75 -0.70 10.49
C MET A 53 -12.34 0.39 9.50
N ASP A 54 -13.33 1.08 8.97
CA ASP A 54 -13.09 2.27 8.16
C ASP A 54 -12.43 3.37 8.99
N LYS A 55 -11.55 4.11 8.36
CA LYS A 55 -10.90 5.30 8.91
C LYS A 55 -11.55 6.54 8.34
N MET A 56 -11.88 7.48 9.20
CA MET A 56 -12.28 8.81 8.80
C MET A 56 -11.08 9.75 8.88
N LEU A 57 -10.71 10.31 7.75
CA LEU A 57 -9.63 11.27 7.62
C LEU A 57 -10.22 12.63 7.31
N VAL A 58 -9.80 13.64 8.05
CA VAL A 58 -10.27 15.03 7.86
C VAL A 58 -9.07 15.86 7.43
N ALA A 59 -9.10 16.34 6.20
CA ALA A 59 -8.07 17.23 5.69
C ALA A 59 -8.13 18.61 6.36
N SER A 60 -7.04 19.35 6.34
CA SER A 60 -6.95 20.70 6.94
C SER A 60 -7.95 21.69 6.32
N PHE A 61 -8.43 21.44 5.11
CA PHE A 61 -9.45 22.26 4.42
C PHE A 61 -10.89 21.83 4.70
N GLY A 62 -11.08 20.78 5.54
CA GLY A 62 -12.40 20.29 5.93
C GLY A 62 -12.95 19.14 5.09
N ASP A 63 -12.23 18.69 4.07
CA ASP A 63 -12.62 17.52 3.29
C ASP A 63 -12.54 16.26 4.16
N VAL A 64 -13.55 15.40 4.04
CA VAL A 64 -13.67 14.17 4.82
C VAL A 64 -13.57 12.97 3.87
N THR A 65 -12.59 12.12 4.09
CA THR A 65 -12.42 10.84 3.38
C THR A 65 -12.65 9.70 4.36
N VAL A 66 -13.56 8.78 4.02
CA VAL A 66 -13.81 7.55 4.79
C VAL A 66 -13.38 6.37 3.95
N THR A 67 -12.42 5.59 4.46
CA THR A 67 -11.85 4.45 3.73
C THR A 67 -11.24 3.42 4.68
N ASN A 68 -11.17 2.17 4.24
CA ASN A 68 -10.41 1.10 4.90
C ASN A 68 -9.18 0.66 4.08
N ASP A 69 -8.99 1.24 2.91
CA ASP A 69 -7.85 0.92 2.05
C ASP A 69 -6.57 1.56 2.58
N GLY A 70 -5.53 0.73 2.79
CA GLY A 70 -4.28 1.17 3.40
C GLY A 70 -3.52 2.20 2.57
N ALA A 71 -3.51 2.07 1.23
CA ALA A 71 -2.85 3.03 0.36
C ALA A 71 -3.55 4.40 0.40
N THR A 72 -4.88 4.41 0.33
CA THR A 72 -5.68 5.64 0.42
C THR A 72 -5.51 6.31 1.78
N ILE A 73 -5.56 5.56 2.89
CA ILE A 73 -5.32 6.09 4.24
C ILE A 73 -3.97 6.81 4.30
N LEU A 74 -2.92 6.16 3.80
CA LEU A 74 -1.56 6.70 3.88
C LEU A 74 -1.30 7.86 2.90
N LYS A 75 -1.98 7.90 1.75
CA LYS A 75 -1.93 9.03 0.81
C LYS A 75 -2.53 10.31 1.41
N GLU A 76 -3.65 10.16 2.14
CA GLU A 76 -4.34 11.29 2.77
C GLU A 76 -3.66 11.78 4.07
N MET A 77 -2.76 10.99 4.64
CA MET A 77 -2.02 11.38 5.83
C MET A 77 -0.88 12.34 5.48
N ASP A 78 -0.83 13.51 6.15
CA ASP A 78 0.32 14.44 6.05
C ASP A 78 1.52 13.90 6.85
N VAL A 79 2.29 13.04 6.22
CA VAL A 79 3.44 12.40 6.83
C VAL A 79 4.71 13.22 6.61
N GLN A 80 5.34 13.70 7.70
CA GLN A 80 6.54 14.54 7.64
C GLN A 80 7.84 13.74 7.73
N HIS A 81 7.86 12.66 8.52
CA HIS A 81 9.08 11.91 8.79
C HIS A 81 9.57 11.12 7.57
N PRO A 82 10.87 11.18 7.18
CA PRO A 82 11.37 10.52 5.98
C PRO A 82 11.15 8.99 5.94
N ALA A 83 11.40 8.29 7.06
CA ALA A 83 11.18 6.84 7.12
C ALA A 83 9.69 6.48 6.99
N ALA A 84 8.80 7.29 7.53
CA ALA A 84 7.36 7.11 7.37
C ALA A 84 6.93 7.36 5.93
N LYS A 85 7.49 8.36 5.22
CA LYS A 85 7.26 8.57 3.78
C LYS A 85 7.67 7.36 2.95
N MET A 86 8.75 6.67 3.31
CA MET A 86 9.15 5.44 2.62
C MET A 86 8.08 4.34 2.74
N LEU A 87 7.40 4.22 3.89
CA LEU A 87 6.30 3.26 4.03
C LEU A 87 5.07 3.65 3.19
N VAL A 88 4.80 4.94 3.05
CA VAL A 88 3.75 5.44 2.14
C VAL A 88 4.08 5.04 0.70
N GLU A 89 5.33 5.20 0.27
CA GLU A 89 5.77 4.77 -1.07
C GLU A 89 5.70 3.23 -1.24
N VAL A 90 5.99 2.44 -0.20
CA VAL A 90 5.79 0.98 -0.23
C VAL A 90 4.32 0.63 -0.47
N ALA A 91 3.40 1.29 0.25
CA ALA A 91 1.97 1.07 0.04
C ALA A 91 1.52 1.46 -1.35
N LYS A 92 2.00 2.60 -1.86
CA LYS A 92 1.70 3.09 -3.20
C LYS A 92 2.22 2.15 -4.28
N THR A 93 3.47 1.70 -4.18
CA THR A 93 4.05 0.74 -5.14
C THR A 93 3.26 -0.57 -5.15
N GLN A 94 2.86 -1.08 -3.97
CA GLN A 94 2.02 -2.27 -3.87
C GLN A 94 0.64 -2.05 -4.53
N ASP A 95 0.06 -0.87 -4.40
CA ASP A 95 -1.19 -0.48 -5.04
C ASP A 95 -1.06 -0.42 -6.57
N ASP A 96 -0.01 0.24 -7.05
CA ASP A 96 0.25 0.41 -8.48
C ASP A 96 0.58 -0.93 -9.18
N GLU A 97 1.31 -1.84 -8.52
CA GLU A 97 1.77 -3.11 -9.12
C GLU A 97 0.73 -4.25 -8.99
N VAL A 98 0.00 -4.30 -7.89
CA VAL A 98 -0.87 -5.44 -7.55
C VAL A 98 -2.33 -5.02 -7.30
N GLY A 99 -2.57 -3.78 -6.84
CA GLY A 99 -3.90 -3.26 -6.50
C GLY A 99 -4.51 -3.83 -5.22
N ASP A 100 -3.79 -4.69 -4.49
CA ASP A 100 -4.26 -5.29 -3.24
C ASP A 100 -3.11 -5.59 -2.28
N GLY A 101 -3.42 -5.84 -1.01
CA GLY A 101 -2.44 -6.18 0.03
C GLY A 101 -1.63 -4.97 0.55
N THR A 102 -2.02 -3.75 0.26
CA THR A 102 -1.32 -2.51 0.67
C THR A 102 -1.14 -2.42 2.19
N THR A 103 -2.21 -2.65 2.94
CA THR A 103 -2.18 -2.68 4.41
C THR A 103 -1.26 -3.78 4.94
N THR A 104 -1.29 -4.98 4.34
CA THR A 104 -0.44 -6.12 4.72
C THR A 104 1.04 -5.79 4.52
N ALA A 105 1.42 -5.19 3.39
CA ALA A 105 2.79 -4.81 3.09
C ALA A 105 3.35 -3.83 4.14
N VAL A 106 2.57 -2.81 4.49
CA VAL A 106 2.94 -1.80 5.50
C VAL A 106 3.07 -2.43 6.90
N LEU A 107 2.12 -3.29 7.27
CA LEU A 107 2.16 -4.00 8.57
C LEU A 107 3.37 -4.92 8.67
N MET A 108 3.68 -5.69 7.61
CA MET A 108 4.88 -6.53 7.59
C MET A 108 6.14 -5.70 7.77
N CYS A 109 6.26 -4.55 7.09
CA CYS A 109 7.38 -3.64 7.28
C CYS A 109 7.49 -3.16 8.74
N GLY A 110 6.38 -2.74 9.34
CA GLY A 110 6.34 -2.28 10.73
C GLY A 110 6.75 -3.36 11.73
N GLU A 111 6.22 -4.57 11.58
CA GLU A 111 6.53 -5.70 12.46
C GLU A 111 7.99 -6.18 12.30
N LEU A 112 8.50 -6.29 11.07
CA LEU A 112 9.89 -6.65 10.82
C LEU A 112 10.85 -5.61 11.39
N LEU A 113 10.55 -4.31 11.24
CA LEU A 113 11.34 -3.24 11.85
C LEU A 113 11.27 -3.26 13.38
N GLY A 114 10.11 -3.59 13.95
CA GLY A 114 9.98 -3.79 15.40
C GLY A 114 10.86 -4.94 15.91
N LYS A 115 10.92 -6.05 15.19
CA LYS A 115 11.81 -7.17 15.52
C LYS A 115 13.29 -6.82 15.31
N ALA A 116 13.61 -6.02 14.30
CA ALA A 116 14.96 -5.50 14.11
C ALA A 116 15.40 -4.60 15.27
N GLU A 117 14.50 -3.77 15.83
CA GLU A 117 14.78 -2.93 17.00
C GLU A 117 15.20 -3.78 18.21
N GLU A 118 14.44 -4.86 18.50
CA GLU A 118 14.76 -5.79 19.60
C GLU A 118 16.16 -6.43 19.44
N LEU A 119 16.60 -6.69 18.20
CA LEU A 119 17.93 -7.25 17.92
C LEU A 119 19.03 -6.18 18.04
N ILE A 120 18.76 -4.96 17.58
CA ILE A 120 19.69 -3.83 17.73
C ILE A 120 19.93 -3.50 19.22
N GLU A 121 18.89 -3.61 20.05
CA GLU A 121 19.00 -3.44 21.51
C GLU A 121 19.87 -4.52 22.16
N LYS A 122 19.94 -5.70 21.55
CA LYS A 122 20.85 -6.80 21.94
C LYS A 122 22.24 -6.68 21.30
N ASP A 123 22.58 -5.50 20.78
CA ASP A 123 23.85 -5.19 20.10
C ASP A 123 24.14 -6.03 18.84
N VAL A 124 23.10 -6.60 18.20
CA VAL A 124 23.27 -7.21 16.87
C VAL A 124 23.43 -6.09 15.84
N HIS A 125 24.47 -6.18 15.01
CA HIS A 125 24.74 -5.15 14.01
C HIS A 125 23.67 -5.14 12.91
N SER A 126 23.24 -3.97 12.47
CA SER A 126 22.15 -3.80 11.48
C SER A 126 22.40 -4.52 10.16
N THR A 127 23.67 -4.63 9.69
CA THR A 127 24.00 -5.38 8.48
C THR A 127 23.68 -6.87 8.61
N VAL A 128 23.94 -7.46 9.77
CA VAL A 128 23.64 -8.89 10.03
C VAL A 128 22.11 -9.13 10.00
N ILE A 129 21.33 -8.18 10.54
CA ILE A 129 19.86 -8.25 10.50
C ILE A 129 19.37 -8.16 9.05
N VAL A 130 19.91 -7.24 8.27
CA VAL A 130 19.56 -7.09 6.84
C VAL A 130 19.90 -8.35 6.04
N ASP A 131 21.09 -8.94 6.24
CA ASP A 131 21.48 -10.19 5.59
C ASP A 131 20.56 -11.34 5.98
N GLY A 132 20.17 -11.43 7.26
CA GLY A 132 19.18 -12.40 7.74
C GLY A 132 17.83 -12.24 7.05
N TYR A 133 17.33 -11.02 6.92
CA TYR A 133 16.06 -10.74 6.22
C TYR A 133 16.14 -11.07 4.73
N ARG A 134 17.29 -10.80 4.06
CA ARG A 134 17.48 -11.17 2.67
C ARG A 134 17.40 -12.68 2.46
N LEU A 135 18.12 -13.46 3.25
CA LEU A 135 18.07 -14.92 3.20
C LEU A 135 16.67 -15.47 3.48
N ALA A 136 15.98 -14.89 4.46
CA ALA A 136 14.59 -15.25 4.79
C ALA A 136 13.63 -14.96 3.63
N THR A 137 13.82 -13.82 2.93
CA THR A 137 13.01 -13.44 1.77
C THR A 137 13.21 -14.41 0.61
N GLU A 138 14.47 -14.77 0.28
CA GLU A 138 14.78 -15.76 -0.76
C GLU A 138 14.08 -17.10 -0.47
N LYS A 139 14.16 -17.56 0.80
CA LYS A 139 13.49 -18.80 1.21
C LYS A 139 11.98 -18.71 1.20
N ALA A 140 11.43 -17.56 1.59
CA ALA A 140 9.98 -17.33 1.55
C ALA A 140 9.45 -17.35 0.12
N LEU A 141 10.16 -16.73 -0.84
CA LEU A 141 9.78 -16.76 -2.26
C LEU A 141 9.80 -18.18 -2.83
N GLU A 142 10.83 -18.99 -2.50
CA GLU A 142 10.87 -20.40 -2.89
C GLU A 142 9.65 -21.17 -2.36
N LEU A 143 9.34 -21.00 -1.08
CA LEU A 143 8.19 -21.67 -0.46
C LEU A 143 6.86 -21.22 -1.04
N LEU A 144 6.69 -19.92 -1.29
CA LEU A 144 5.49 -19.37 -1.93
C LEU A 144 5.30 -19.95 -3.32
N GLY A 145 6.37 -20.09 -4.12
CA GLY A 145 6.31 -20.73 -5.42
C GLY A 145 5.82 -22.19 -5.37
N ASN A 146 6.17 -22.92 -4.31
CA ASN A 146 5.72 -24.30 -4.10
C ASN A 146 4.28 -24.41 -3.56
N LEU A 147 3.83 -23.40 -2.80
CA LEU A 147 2.48 -23.34 -2.23
C LEU A 147 1.45 -22.74 -3.17
N ALA A 148 1.88 -21.96 -4.15
CA ALA A 148 0.99 -21.27 -5.08
C ALA A 148 0.16 -22.24 -5.90
N ILE A 149 -1.15 -21.99 -5.93
CA ILE A 149 -2.08 -22.72 -6.79
C ILE A 149 -2.04 -22.08 -8.18
N LYS A 150 -1.74 -22.89 -9.20
CA LYS A 150 -1.76 -22.40 -10.58
C LYS A 150 -3.20 -22.18 -11.02
N VAL A 151 -3.49 -20.98 -11.49
CA VAL A 151 -4.80 -20.58 -12.01
C VAL A 151 -4.74 -20.53 -13.52
N ASP A 152 -5.72 -21.13 -14.20
CA ASP A 152 -5.92 -20.90 -15.63
C ASP A 152 -6.58 -19.52 -15.80
N PRO A 153 -5.99 -18.58 -16.55
CA PRO A 153 -6.58 -17.26 -16.79
C PRO A 153 -7.97 -17.31 -17.46
N LYS A 154 -8.36 -18.45 -18.03
CA LYS A 154 -9.69 -18.66 -18.61
C LYS A 154 -10.73 -19.20 -17.62
N ASP A 155 -10.31 -19.62 -16.44
CA ASP A 155 -11.24 -20.11 -15.41
C ASP A 155 -11.90 -18.93 -14.68
N LYS A 156 -13.01 -18.46 -15.25
CA LYS A 156 -13.82 -17.40 -14.67
C LYS A 156 -14.27 -17.68 -13.23
N SER A 157 -14.53 -18.94 -12.90
CA SER A 157 -15.00 -19.33 -11.56
C SER A 157 -13.93 -19.10 -10.50
N LEU A 158 -12.67 -19.41 -10.82
CA LEU A 158 -11.56 -19.21 -9.91
C LEU A 158 -11.17 -17.74 -9.83
N LEU A 159 -11.14 -17.02 -10.96
CA LEU A 159 -10.93 -15.58 -10.99
C LEU A 159 -11.99 -14.82 -10.18
N LYS A 160 -13.27 -15.22 -10.29
CA LYS A 160 -14.35 -14.66 -9.45
C LYS A 160 -14.06 -14.85 -7.96
N LYS A 161 -13.61 -16.03 -7.53
CA LYS A 161 -13.28 -16.28 -6.12
C LYS A 161 -12.16 -15.36 -5.62
N VAL A 162 -11.14 -15.14 -6.46
CA VAL A 162 -10.05 -14.18 -6.12
C VAL A 162 -10.60 -12.77 -5.98
N ALA A 163 -11.41 -12.32 -6.94
CA ALA A 163 -12.03 -10.99 -6.89
C ALA A 163 -12.95 -10.81 -5.68
N VAL A 164 -13.78 -11.82 -5.35
CA VAL A 164 -14.64 -11.79 -4.16
C VAL A 164 -13.83 -11.67 -2.87
N VAL A 165 -12.69 -12.38 -2.74
CA VAL A 165 -11.84 -12.28 -1.55
C VAL A 165 -11.30 -10.86 -1.37
N SER A 166 -10.85 -10.21 -2.44
CA SER A 166 -10.37 -8.82 -2.40
C SER A 166 -11.50 -7.84 -2.07
N LEU A 167 -12.67 -8.00 -2.69
CA LEU A 167 -13.81 -7.11 -2.52
C LEU A 167 -14.51 -7.27 -1.14
N ALA A 168 -14.55 -8.48 -0.59
CA ALA A 168 -15.25 -8.78 0.68
C ALA A 168 -14.68 -8.02 1.89
N THR A 169 -13.47 -7.49 1.80
CA THR A 169 -12.87 -6.64 2.83
C THR A 169 -13.19 -5.15 2.65
N LYS A 170 -13.70 -4.76 1.48
CA LYS A 170 -13.88 -3.35 1.08
C LYS A 170 -15.36 -3.01 0.80
N LEU A 171 -16.18 -4.00 0.48
CA LEU A 171 -17.61 -3.85 0.18
C LEU A 171 -18.47 -4.72 1.10
N LEU A 172 -19.75 -4.35 1.21
CA LEU A 172 -20.72 -5.25 1.84
C LEU A 172 -20.79 -6.57 1.07
N ALA A 173 -20.80 -7.68 1.80
CA ALA A 173 -20.69 -9.03 1.22
C ALA A 173 -21.77 -9.33 0.16
N GLU A 174 -22.97 -8.72 0.28
CA GLU A 174 -24.07 -8.88 -0.66
C GLU A 174 -23.78 -8.32 -2.07
N TYR A 175 -22.91 -7.31 -2.19
CA TYR A 175 -22.53 -6.71 -3.48
C TYR A 175 -21.24 -7.29 -4.05
N ALA A 176 -20.42 -7.93 -3.22
CA ALA A 176 -19.10 -8.40 -3.61
C ALA A 176 -19.16 -9.42 -4.76
N GLU A 177 -20.15 -10.33 -4.78
CA GLU A 177 -20.26 -11.34 -5.85
C GLU A 177 -20.63 -10.74 -7.21
N GLN A 178 -21.57 -9.79 -7.22
CA GLN A 178 -21.99 -9.16 -8.47
C GLN A 178 -20.89 -8.25 -9.04
N ILE A 179 -20.25 -7.46 -8.18
CA ILE A 179 -19.14 -6.58 -8.62
C ILE A 179 -17.94 -7.42 -9.07
N ALA A 180 -17.67 -8.58 -8.43
CA ALA A 180 -16.63 -9.49 -8.85
C ALA A 180 -16.90 -10.07 -10.26
N ASP A 181 -18.14 -10.40 -10.58
CA ASP A 181 -18.51 -10.86 -11.94
C ASP A 181 -18.22 -9.77 -12.96
N ILE A 182 -18.66 -8.54 -12.71
CA ILE A 182 -18.42 -7.39 -13.60
C ILE A 182 -16.92 -7.13 -13.76
N ALA A 183 -16.15 -7.15 -12.67
CA ALA A 183 -14.72 -6.91 -12.70
C ALA A 183 -13.96 -7.98 -13.49
N VAL A 184 -14.28 -9.27 -13.28
CA VAL A 184 -13.67 -10.37 -14.01
C VAL A 184 -14.01 -10.29 -15.50
N GLU A 185 -15.25 -9.98 -15.86
CA GLU A 185 -15.64 -9.81 -17.24
C GLU A 185 -14.94 -8.64 -17.92
N ALA A 186 -14.81 -7.50 -17.22
CA ALA A 186 -14.10 -6.33 -17.72
C ALA A 186 -12.63 -6.66 -18.01
N VAL A 187 -11.94 -7.29 -17.05
CA VAL A 187 -10.52 -7.68 -17.19
C VAL A 187 -10.33 -8.68 -18.34
N LEU A 188 -11.19 -9.70 -18.44
CA LEU A 188 -11.09 -10.70 -19.52
C LEU A 188 -11.39 -10.12 -20.91
N GLN A 189 -12.16 -9.04 -20.98
CA GLN A 189 -12.47 -8.37 -22.24
C GLN A 189 -11.25 -7.63 -22.81
N VAL A 190 -10.42 -7.03 -21.97
CA VAL A 190 -9.21 -6.29 -22.36
C VAL A 190 -7.95 -7.15 -22.35
N ALA A 191 -8.06 -8.42 -21.95
CA ALA A 191 -6.93 -9.34 -21.85
C ALA A 191 -6.46 -9.77 -23.24
N GLU A 192 -5.24 -9.40 -23.60
CA GLU A 192 -4.58 -9.80 -24.85
C GLU A 192 -3.67 -10.99 -24.64
N ALA A 193 -3.68 -11.91 -25.59
CA ALA A 193 -2.76 -13.05 -25.55
C ALA A 193 -1.32 -12.60 -25.85
N ALA A 194 -0.40 -12.92 -24.95
CA ALA A 194 1.02 -12.65 -25.06
C ALA A 194 1.84 -13.95 -25.07
N PRO A 195 3.10 -13.95 -25.57
CA PRO A 195 3.92 -15.16 -25.65
C PRO A 195 4.15 -15.86 -24.30
N GLU A 196 4.13 -15.12 -23.19
CA GLU A 196 4.34 -15.64 -21.83
C GLU A 196 3.04 -15.69 -21.01
N GLY A 197 1.86 -15.61 -21.66
CA GLY A 197 0.56 -15.66 -20.98
C GLY A 197 -0.44 -14.63 -21.49
N TYR A 198 -0.94 -13.76 -20.60
CA TYR A 198 -1.88 -12.69 -20.93
C TYR A 198 -1.34 -11.36 -20.45
N LYS A 199 -1.51 -10.31 -21.27
CA LYS A 199 -1.27 -8.93 -20.89
C LYS A 199 -2.62 -8.25 -20.70
N VAL A 200 -2.76 -7.52 -19.60
CA VAL A 200 -3.93 -6.69 -19.30
C VAL A 200 -3.44 -5.29 -19.00
N ASP A 201 -4.03 -4.30 -19.64
CA ASP A 201 -3.83 -2.91 -19.31
C ASP A 201 -5.10 -2.42 -18.60
N ILE A 202 -4.95 -1.96 -17.35
CA ILE A 202 -6.08 -1.50 -16.55
C ILE A 202 -6.61 -0.17 -17.06
N ASP A 203 -5.79 0.64 -17.71
CA ASP A 203 -6.18 1.94 -18.27
C ASP A 203 -7.19 1.79 -19.42
N ASP A 204 -7.29 0.58 -20.02
CA ASP A 204 -8.32 0.25 -21.01
C ASP A 204 -9.71 0.03 -20.39
N ILE A 205 -9.80 -0.05 -19.04
CA ILE A 205 -11.05 -0.22 -18.31
C ILE A 205 -11.43 1.10 -17.64
N LYS A 206 -12.41 1.80 -18.20
CA LYS A 206 -12.90 3.03 -17.58
C LYS A 206 -14.03 2.75 -16.59
N VAL A 207 -13.82 3.16 -15.33
CA VAL A 207 -14.84 3.08 -14.26
C VAL A 207 -15.49 4.45 -14.12
N GLU A 208 -16.81 4.52 -14.35
CA GLU A 208 -17.59 5.74 -14.17
C GLU A 208 -18.57 5.59 -13.01
N LYS A 209 -18.65 6.62 -12.18
CA LYS A 209 -19.55 6.70 -11.03
C LYS A 209 -20.69 7.65 -11.35
N LYS A 210 -21.93 7.17 -11.24
CA LYS A 210 -23.12 7.98 -11.39
C LYS A 210 -24.02 7.78 -10.20
N ALA A 211 -24.59 8.87 -9.66
CA ALA A 211 -25.64 8.77 -8.67
C ALA A 211 -26.86 8.07 -9.28
N GLY A 212 -27.31 7.00 -8.66
CA GLY A 212 -28.37 6.14 -9.16
C GLY A 212 -29.19 5.54 -8.04
N GLU A 213 -30.00 4.53 -8.37
CA GLU A 213 -30.92 3.91 -7.44
C GLU A 213 -30.23 2.89 -6.51
N SER A 214 -29.38 2.03 -7.07
CA SER A 214 -28.69 0.98 -6.32
C SER A 214 -27.31 0.64 -6.89
N LEU A 215 -26.43 0.15 -6.04
CA LEU A 215 -25.12 -0.41 -6.45
C LEU A 215 -25.32 -1.66 -7.34
N THR A 216 -26.43 -2.37 -7.18
CA THR A 216 -26.80 -3.53 -8.01
C THR A 216 -27.12 -3.17 -9.47
N ASP A 217 -27.35 -1.90 -9.78
CA ASP A 217 -27.59 -1.42 -11.15
C ASP A 217 -26.27 -1.23 -11.92
N SER A 218 -25.13 -1.44 -11.27
CA SER A 218 -23.82 -1.43 -11.92
C SER A 218 -23.72 -2.49 -12.98
N ARG A 219 -23.21 -2.12 -14.16
CA ARG A 219 -23.11 -3.01 -15.31
C ARG A 219 -21.89 -2.76 -16.15
N LEU A 220 -21.38 -3.78 -16.79
CA LEU A 220 -20.35 -3.65 -17.82
C LEU A 220 -20.98 -3.19 -19.15
N ILE A 221 -20.37 -2.17 -19.74
CA ILE A 221 -20.74 -1.68 -21.07
C ILE A 221 -19.58 -1.99 -22.01
N GLN A 222 -19.85 -2.79 -23.06
CA GLN A 222 -18.87 -3.09 -24.08
C GLN A 222 -18.90 -1.98 -25.16
N GLY A 223 -18.03 -0.99 -25.02
CA GLY A 223 -17.96 0.12 -25.95
C GLY A 223 -17.58 1.43 -25.27
N VAL A 224 -17.81 2.54 -25.98
CA VAL A 224 -17.48 3.89 -25.50
C VAL A 224 -18.70 4.51 -24.81
N VAL A 225 -18.53 4.95 -23.56
CA VAL A 225 -19.56 5.68 -22.82
C VAL A 225 -19.34 7.18 -23.02
N CYS A 226 -20.34 7.85 -23.59
CA CYS A 226 -20.30 9.31 -23.75
C CYS A 226 -20.90 10.00 -22.52
N LEU A 227 -20.07 10.68 -21.73
CA LEU A 227 -20.48 11.36 -20.51
C LEU A 227 -21.28 12.65 -20.71
N LEU A 228 -21.36 13.13 -21.97
CA LEU A 228 -22.11 14.37 -22.28
C LEU A 228 -23.63 14.17 -22.22
N TYR A 229 -24.11 12.94 -22.21
CA TYR A 229 -25.54 12.60 -22.25
C TYR A 229 -26.01 11.76 -21.07
N THR A 230 -25.21 11.65 -20.02
CA THR A 230 -25.53 10.87 -18.83
C THR A 230 -25.83 11.75 -17.62
#